data_eafb9ecf84961e2475fd209efbe109d6
#
_entry.id   eafb9ecf84961e2475fd209efbe109d6
#
_cell.length_a   1.000
_cell.length_b   1.000
_cell.length_c   1.000
_cell.angle_alpha   90.00
_cell.angle_beta   90.00
_cell.angle_gamma   90.00
#
_symmetry.space_group_name_H-M   'P 1'
#
loop_
_entity.id
_entity.type
_entity.pdbx_description
1 polymer ?
#
loop_
_entity_poly.entity_id
_entity_poly.type
_entity_poly.pdbx_seq_one_letter_code
_entity_poly.pdbx_strand_id
1 'polypeptide(L)'
;MEKIELTVAGVALVFEPNTTAYNKFINDVSMDNKVAPAVNYLNRIIAPESKEALSGIITRPGAALQIAAKVNDIFAPELEIEVKN
;
A
#
# COMPACT_ATOMS: atom_id res chain seq x y z
N MET A 1 -2.63 -15.13 7.14
CA MET A 1 -2.60 -13.79 6.58
C MET A 1 -1.20 -13.42 6.14
N GLU A 2 -1.09 -12.87 4.98
CA GLU A 2 0.20 -12.46 4.45
C GLU A 2 0.66 -11.18 5.14
N LYS A 3 1.92 -11.17 5.56
CA LYS A 3 2.52 -9.98 6.14
C LYS A 3 3.67 -9.53 5.27
N ILE A 4 3.73 -8.22 5.05
CA ILE A 4 4.80 -7.60 4.28
C ILE A 4 5.56 -6.66 5.19
N GLU A 5 6.85 -6.88 5.35
CA GLU A 5 7.69 -6.00 6.16
C GLU A 5 8.56 -5.15 5.24
N LEU A 6 8.48 -3.84 5.41
CA LEU A 6 9.29 -2.90 4.66
C LEU A 6 10.11 -2.04 5.61
N THR A 7 11.29 -1.64 5.17
CA THR A 7 12.07 -0.63 5.88
C THR A 7 11.99 0.65 5.07
N VAL A 8 11.36 1.67 5.64
CA VAL A 8 11.11 2.93 4.97
C VAL A 8 11.84 4.03 5.74
N ALA A 9 12.81 4.67 5.09
CA ALA A 9 13.62 5.71 5.72
C ALA A 9 14.21 5.22 7.05
N GLY A 10 14.66 3.97 7.10
CA GLY A 10 15.27 3.38 8.29
C GLY A 10 14.28 2.86 9.33
N VAL A 11 12.98 2.94 9.07
CA VAL A 11 11.94 2.53 10.01
C VAL A 11 11.25 1.27 9.49
N ALA A 12 11.14 0.26 10.33
CA ALA A 12 10.45 -0.99 9.96
C ALA A 12 8.94 -0.80 10.04
N LEU A 13 8.24 -1.16 8.97
CA LEU A 13 6.78 -1.10 8.90
C LEU A 13 6.26 -2.47 8.47
N VAL A 14 5.25 -2.97 9.17
CA VAL A 14 4.62 -4.25 8.86
C VAL A 14 3.21 -3.99 8.35
N PHE A 15 2.90 -4.56 7.18
CA PHE A 15 1.58 -4.43 6.56
C PHE A 15 0.92 -5.80 6.45
N GLU A 16 -0.39 -5.81 6.58
CA GLU A 16 -1.21 -7.01 6.42
C GLU A 16 -2.25 -6.74 5.33
N PRO A 17 -1.83 -6.73 4.07
CA PRO A 17 -2.74 -6.39 2.98
C PRO A 17 -3.80 -7.48 2.78
N ASN A 18 -4.93 -7.05 2.23
CA ASN A 18 -6.01 -7.97 1.86
C ASN A 18 -6.70 -7.46 0.61
N THR A 19 -7.39 -8.36 -0.07
CA THR A 19 -8.02 -8.06 -1.36
C THR A 19 -9.08 -6.97 -1.24
N THR A 20 -9.87 -6.98 -0.17
CA THR A 20 -10.91 -5.98 0.02
C THR A 20 -10.33 -4.57 0.10
N ALA A 21 -9.28 -4.39 0.90
CA ALA A 21 -8.61 -3.09 1.01
C ALA A 21 -7.97 -2.68 -0.31
N TYR A 22 -7.35 -3.63 -1.01
CA TYR A 22 -6.73 -3.37 -2.30
C TYR A 22 -7.76 -2.89 -3.32
N ASN A 23 -8.89 -3.59 -3.42
CA ASN A 23 -9.93 -3.22 -4.38
C ASN A 23 -10.51 -1.85 -4.07
N LYS A 24 -10.69 -1.54 -2.79
CA LYS A 24 -11.18 -0.22 -2.41
C LYS A 24 -10.19 0.88 -2.82
N PHE A 25 -8.89 0.63 -2.64
CA PHE A 25 -7.87 1.56 -3.08
C PHE A 25 -7.96 1.81 -4.59
N ILE A 26 -8.04 0.74 -5.38
CA ILE A 26 -8.12 0.86 -6.84
C ILE A 26 -9.37 1.61 -7.27
N ASN A 27 -10.50 1.35 -6.62
CA ASN A 27 -11.76 2.03 -6.95
C ASN A 27 -11.76 3.52 -6.56
N ASP A 28 -11.01 3.88 -5.53
CA ASP A 28 -10.98 5.27 -5.06
C ASP A 28 -9.95 6.14 -5.80
N VAL A 29 -8.93 5.51 -6.41
CA VAL A 29 -7.88 6.25 -7.13
C VAL A 29 -8.44 6.83 -8.42
N SER A 30 -8.12 8.10 -8.68
CA SER A 30 -8.46 8.75 -9.93
C SER A 30 -7.28 9.58 -10.41
N MET A 31 -7.37 10.16 -11.61
CA MET A 31 -6.29 10.97 -12.14
C MET A 31 -5.98 12.19 -11.26
N ASP A 32 -7.01 12.73 -10.63
CA ASP A 32 -6.88 13.95 -9.82
C ASP A 32 -6.77 13.65 -8.32
N ASN A 33 -6.89 12.38 -7.91
CA ASN A 33 -6.92 12.04 -6.50
C ASN A 33 -6.23 10.70 -6.29
N LYS A 34 -4.95 10.74 -5.95
CA LYS A 34 -4.15 9.53 -5.73
C LYS A 34 -3.60 9.45 -4.32
N VAL A 35 -3.30 10.59 -3.72
CA VAL A 35 -2.65 10.63 -2.41
C VAL A 35 -3.61 10.17 -1.31
N ALA A 36 -4.83 10.73 -1.27
CA ALA A 36 -5.78 10.36 -0.22
C ALA A 36 -6.16 8.87 -0.25
N PRO A 37 -6.45 8.27 -1.41
CA PRO A 37 -6.68 6.84 -1.46
C PRO A 37 -5.49 6.01 -0.99
N ALA A 38 -4.26 6.43 -1.34
CA ALA A 38 -3.05 5.72 -0.88
C ALA A 38 -2.92 5.79 0.64
N VAL A 39 -3.12 6.96 1.22
CA VAL A 39 -3.08 7.13 2.67
C VAL A 39 -4.13 6.25 3.34
N ASN A 40 -5.34 6.27 2.83
CA ASN A 40 -6.43 5.47 3.39
C ASN A 40 -6.14 3.96 3.28
N TYR A 41 -5.60 3.54 2.14
CA TYR A 41 -5.24 2.15 1.93
C TYR A 41 -4.19 1.69 2.96
N LEU A 42 -3.11 2.45 3.11
CA LEU A 42 -2.05 2.09 4.03
C LEU A 42 -2.55 2.03 5.48
N ASN A 43 -3.43 2.96 5.85
CA ASN A 43 -4.00 2.96 7.19
C ASN A 43 -4.91 1.75 7.44
N ARG A 44 -5.51 1.19 6.39
CA ARG A 44 -6.34 -0.01 6.52
C ARG A 44 -5.52 -1.27 6.69
N ILE A 45 -4.32 -1.32 6.09
CA ILE A 45 -3.53 -2.55 6.06
C ILE A 45 -2.33 -2.54 7.00
N ILE A 46 -2.09 -1.43 7.69
CA ILE A 46 -0.96 -1.36 8.62
C ILE A 46 -1.20 -2.26 9.83
N ALA A 47 -0.18 -3.01 10.23
CA ALA A 47 -0.27 -3.80 11.45
C ALA A 47 -0.31 -2.86 12.66
N PRO A 48 -1.06 -3.22 13.73
CA PRO A 48 -1.19 -2.34 14.89
C PRO A 48 0.13 -1.86 15.48
N GLU A 49 1.13 -2.71 15.53
CA GLU A 49 2.44 -2.36 16.08
C GLU A 49 3.19 -1.33 15.25
N SER A 50 2.83 -1.16 13.98
CA SER A 50 3.51 -0.22 13.08
C SER A 50 2.72 1.07 12.84
N LYS A 51 1.53 1.19 13.41
CA LYS A 51 0.62 2.30 13.12
C LYS A 51 1.23 3.65 13.45
N GLU A 52 1.84 3.78 14.61
CA GLU A 52 2.45 5.03 15.04
C GLU A 52 3.63 5.41 14.15
N ALA A 53 4.46 4.42 13.82
CA ALA A 53 5.61 4.65 12.94
C ALA A 53 5.16 5.11 11.55
N LEU A 54 4.10 4.50 11.01
CA LEU A 54 3.55 4.92 9.73
C LEU A 54 3.07 6.37 9.77
N SER A 55 2.38 6.76 10.83
CA SER A 55 1.85 8.12 10.92
C SER A 55 2.93 9.19 10.84
N GLY A 56 4.13 8.89 11.31
CA GLY A 56 5.26 9.80 11.22
C GLY A 56 5.91 9.87 9.85
N ILE A 57 5.74 8.83 9.04
CA ILE A 57 6.36 8.75 7.71
C ILE A 57 5.40 9.21 6.62
N ILE A 58 4.11 8.89 6.76
CA ILE A 58 3.12 9.07 5.71
C ILE A 58 2.88 10.54 5.36
N THR A 59 3.28 11.45 6.23
CA THR A 59 3.16 12.89 5.99
C THR A 59 4.23 13.45 5.07
N ARG A 60 5.28 12.67 4.78
CA ARG A 60 6.33 13.13 3.88
C ARG A 60 5.81 13.17 2.45
N PRO A 61 6.21 14.18 1.66
CA PRO A 61 5.77 14.26 0.27
C PRO A 61 6.09 12.98 -0.50
N GLY A 62 5.09 12.41 -1.15
CA GLY A 62 5.26 11.22 -1.98
C GLY A 62 5.35 9.91 -1.21
N ALA A 63 5.42 9.93 0.10
CA ALA A 63 5.65 8.71 0.88
C ALA A 63 4.51 7.70 0.70
N ALA A 64 3.26 8.14 0.81
CA ALA A 64 2.12 7.23 0.72
C ALA A 64 2.09 6.49 -0.62
N LEU A 65 2.32 7.21 -1.73
CA LEU A 65 2.32 6.59 -3.06
C LEU A 65 3.47 5.62 -3.23
N GLN A 66 4.66 5.98 -2.75
CA GLN A 66 5.82 5.11 -2.86
C GLN A 66 5.65 3.83 -2.04
N ILE A 67 5.13 3.95 -0.83
CA ILE A 67 4.92 2.79 0.04
C ILE A 67 3.83 1.90 -0.54
N ALA A 68 2.71 2.49 -0.99
CA ALA A 68 1.63 1.71 -1.59
C ALA A 68 2.11 0.96 -2.83
N ALA A 69 2.92 1.60 -3.67
CA ALA A 69 3.46 0.96 -4.85
C ALA A 69 4.31 -0.26 -4.47
N LYS A 70 5.15 -0.13 -3.44
CA LYS A 70 6.00 -1.23 -3.02
C LYS A 70 5.20 -2.37 -2.42
N VAL A 71 4.20 -2.07 -1.59
CA VAL A 71 3.32 -3.10 -1.04
C VAL A 71 2.62 -3.84 -2.17
N ASN A 72 2.11 -3.11 -3.16
CA ASN A 72 1.36 -3.72 -4.25
C ASN A 72 2.24 -4.52 -5.21
N ASP A 73 3.50 -4.16 -5.36
CA ASP A 73 4.45 -4.97 -6.13
C ASP A 73 4.56 -6.38 -5.54
N ILE A 74 4.42 -6.50 -4.24
CA ILE A 74 4.53 -7.78 -3.54
C ILE A 74 3.17 -8.47 -3.45
N PHE A 75 2.14 -7.73 -3.05
CA PHE A 75 0.81 -8.29 -2.80
C PHE A 75 0.02 -8.56 -4.07
N ALA A 76 0.12 -7.67 -5.06
CA ALA A 76 -0.65 -7.75 -6.29
C ALA A 76 0.26 -7.63 -7.50
N PRO A 77 1.20 -8.58 -7.67
CA PRO A 77 2.13 -8.50 -8.80
C PRO A 77 1.40 -8.67 -10.12
N GLU A 78 2.04 -8.15 -11.17
CA GLU A 78 1.50 -8.26 -12.51
C GLU A 78 1.41 -9.73 -12.92
N LEU A 79 0.27 -10.11 -13.46
CA LEU A 79 0.05 -11.48 -13.91
C LEU A 79 0.55 -11.67 -15.35
N GLU A 80 1.08 -12.85 -15.62
CA GLU A 80 1.42 -13.22 -16.99
C GLU A 80 0.14 -13.67 -17.68
N ILE A 81 -0.29 -12.90 -18.68
CA ILE A 81 -1.55 -13.16 -19.38
C ILE A 81 -1.26 -13.36 -20.85
N GLU A 82 -1.69 -14.50 -21.39
CA GLU A 82 -1.57 -14.80 -22.80
C GLU A 82 -2.94 -14.71 -23.47
N VAL A 83 -2.96 -14.11 -24.66
CA VAL A 83 -4.18 -14.04 -25.45
C VAL A 83 -4.19 -15.25 -26.37
N LYS A 84 -5.23 -16.05 -26.31
CA LYS A 84 -5.42 -17.19 -27.22
C LYS A 84 -6.41 -16.81 -28.31
N ASN A 85 -6.00 -17.01 -29.55
CA ASN A 85 -6.84 -16.76 -30.73
C ASN A 85 -7.15 -18.07 -31.41
#